data_6d4bcd5ab5170b46656c6b37701ef85f
#
_entry.id   6d4bcd5ab5170b46656c6b37701ef85f
#
_cell.length_a   1.000
_cell.length_b   1.000
_cell.length_c   1.000
_cell.angle_alpha   90.00
_cell.angle_beta   90.00
_cell.angle_gamma   90.00
#
_symmetry.space_group_name_H-M   'P 1'
#
loop_
_entity.id
_entity.type
_entity.pdbx_description
1 polymer ?
#
loop_
_entity_poly.entity_id
_entity_poly.type
_entity_poly.pdbx_seq_one_letter_code
_entity_poly.pdbx_strand_id
1 'polypeptide(L)'
;MNYEKKPINAIKKPMSNDYLEIENSDGMPGLVDSTIALNFLLTAKSGIRNCAVALTEIADPEARTEVRKMLNVAIDLHAEISNLMMKKGWFQPYQVSEQFKLDKMSAQAALQIANMQLFPGDTSRLGTFATPNY
;
A
#
# COMPACT_ATOMS: atom_id res chain seq x y z
N MET A 1 -8.50 -25.67 -31.04
CA MET A 1 -7.91 -25.40 -29.73
C MET A 1 -8.88 -25.92 -28.68
N ASN A 2 -8.56 -27.03 -28.05
CA ASN A 2 -9.35 -27.54 -26.93
C ASN A 2 -8.98 -26.77 -25.67
N TYR A 3 -9.86 -25.87 -25.25
CA TYR A 3 -9.81 -25.32 -23.91
C TYR A 3 -10.32 -26.40 -22.95
N GLU A 4 -9.44 -27.14 -22.31
CA GLU A 4 -9.82 -27.95 -21.17
C GLU A 4 -10.38 -27.02 -20.11
N LYS A 5 -11.69 -27.07 -19.92
CA LYS A 5 -12.35 -26.44 -18.76
C LYS A 5 -11.82 -27.16 -17.52
N LYS A 6 -10.83 -26.58 -16.86
CA LYS A 6 -10.46 -27.01 -15.50
C LYS A 6 -11.70 -26.93 -14.62
N PRO A 7 -11.99 -27.96 -13.83
CA PRO A 7 -13.19 -28.01 -13.01
C PRO A 7 -13.21 -26.83 -12.01
N ILE A 8 -14.35 -26.17 -11.95
CA ILE A 8 -14.64 -24.99 -11.07
C ILE A 8 -14.29 -25.24 -9.60
N ASN A 9 -14.15 -26.49 -9.18
CA ASN A 9 -13.75 -26.87 -7.83
C ASN A 9 -12.28 -26.63 -7.47
N ALA A 10 -11.42 -26.28 -8.44
CA ALA A 10 -10.03 -25.91 -8.18
C ALA A 10 -9.88 -24.44 -7.68
N ILE A 11 -10.97 -23.65 -7.68
CA ILE A 11 -10.97 -22.23 -7.33
C ILE A 11 -11.33 -22.00 -5.85
N LYS A 12 -11.50 -23.04 -5.05
CA LYS A 12 -11.84 -22.94 -3.63
C LYS A 12 -10.65 -23.08 -2.69
N LYS A 13 -9.52 -22.46 -2.98
CA LYS A 13 -8.73 -21.94 -1.87
C LYS A 13 -9.38 -20.61 -1.45
N PRO A 14 -9.74 -20.42 -0.15
CA PRO A 14 -10.11 -19.10 0.32
C PRO A 14 -9.01 -18.13 -0.15
N MET A 15 -9.37 -16.91 -0.48
CA MET A 15 -8.42 -15.86 -0.85
C MET A 15 -7.47 -15.69 0.34
N SER A 16 -6.51 -16.61 0.45
CA SER A 16 -5.36 -16.42 1.30
C SER A 16 -4.66 -15.21 0.73
N ASN A 17 -4.28 -14.31 1.60
CA ASN A 17 -3.49 -13.16 1.24
C ASN A 17 -2.21 -13.70 0.56
N ASP A 18 -2.18 -13.68 -0.76
CA ASP A 18 -1.12 -14.33 -1.56
C ASP A 18 0.28 -13.84 -1.19
N TYR A 19 0.38 -12.64 -0.60
CA TYR A 19 1.62 -12.09 -0.07
C TYR A 19 2.11 -12.79 1.21
N LEU A 20 1.26 -13.50 1.92
CA LEU A 20 1.61 -14.24 3.14
C LEU A 20 1.97 -15.69 2.85
N GLU A 21 1.77 -16.18 1.63
CA GLU A 21 2.23 -17.50 1.24
C GLU A 21 3.75 -17.45 0.99
N ILE A 22 4.47 -18.37 1.61
CA ILE A 22 5.95 -18.44 1.54
C ILE A 22 6.43 -18.49 0.09
N GLU A 23 5.74 -19.22 -0.77
CA GLU A 23 6.07 -19.38 -2.18
C GLU A 23 6.02 -18.05 -2.95
N ASN A 24 5.11 -17.15 -2.57
CA ASN A 24 4.95 -15.84 -3.22
C ASN A 24 5.83 -14.75 -2.58
N SER A 25 6.37 -15.02 -1.39
CA SER A 25 7.27 -14.11 -0.67
C SER A 25 8.75 -14.44 -0.87
N ASP A 26 9.06 -15.52 -1.59
CA ASP A 26 10.44 -15.89 -1.89
C ASP A 26 11.16 -14.77 -2.66
N GLY A 27 12.32 -14.39 -2.17
CA GLY A 27 13.09 -13.27 -2.71
C GLY A 27 12.56 -11.87 -2.40
N MET A 28 11.49 -11.72 -1.61
CA MET A 28 11.05 -10.39 -1.17
C MET A 28 12.07 -9.74 -0.23
N PRO A 29 12.31 -8.41 -0.39
CA PRO A 29 13.16 -7.68 0.53
C PRO A 29 12.62 -7.71 1.96
N GLY A 30 13.50 -7.83 2.96
CA GLY A 30 13.12 -7.82 4.38
C GLY A 30 12.49 -6.51 4.87
N LEU A 31 12.50 -5.46 4.03
CA LEU A 31 11.93 -4.13 4.33
C LEU A 31 10.58 -3.87 3.64
N VAL A 32 9.91 -4.91 3.15
CA VAL A 32 8.60 -4.76 2.46
C VAL A 32 7.60 -4.04 3.35
N ASP A 33 7.44 -4.49 4.59
CA ASP A 33 6.46 -3.92 5.52
C ASP A 33 6.74 -2.44 5.81
N SER A 34 7.99 -2.08 6.06
CA SER A 34 8.38 -0.70 6.31
C SER A 34 8.19 0.18 5.08
N THR A 35 8.45 -0.35 3.89
CA THR A 35 8.25 0.35 2.62
C THR A 35 6.78 0.60 2.33
N ILE A 36 5.92 -0.38 2.58
CA ILE A 36 4.46 -0.25 2.47
C ILE A 36 3.95 0.79 3.48
N ALA A 37 4.41 0.72 4.73
CA ALA A 37 4.03 1.68 5.77
C ALA A 37 4.45 3.11 5.40
N LEU A 38 5.65 3.30 4.85
CA LEU A 38 6.11 4.60 4.38
C LEU A 38 5.24 5.13 3.23
N ASN A 39 4.92 4.28 2.25
CA ASN A 39 4.01 4.67 1.17
C ASN A 39 2.64 5.11 1.70
N PHE A 40 2.12 4.41 2.70
CA PHE A 40 0.86 4.75 3.35
C PHE A 40 0.93 6.10 4.06
N LEU A 41 2.04 6.36 4.77
CA LEU A 41 2.29 7.64 5.44
C LEU A 41 2.35 8.80 4.44
N LEU A 42 3.05 8.63 3.32
CA LEU A 42 3.16 9.64 2.26
C LEU A 42 1.80 9.89 1.60
N THR A 43 1.00 8.86 1.42
CA THR A 43 -0.37 8.97 0.89
C THR A 43 -1.27 9.75 1.85
N ALA A 44 -1.20 9.49 3.14
CA ALA A 44 -1.93 10.24 4.16
C ALA A 44 -1.52 11.72 4.18
N LYS A 45 -0.22 12.03 4.08
CA LYS A 45 0.29 13.40 3.95
C LYS A 45 -0.28 14.11 2.72
N SER A 46 -0.29 13.44 1.58
CA SER A 46 -0.85 14.00 0.34
C SER A 46 -2.35 14.25 0.48
N GLY A 47 -3.08 13.34 1.10
CA GLY A 47 -4.51 13.49 1.39
C GLY A 47 -4.82 14.71 2.25
N ILE A 48 -4.05 14.92 3.32
CA ILE A 48 -4.17 16.09 4.21
C ILE A 48 -3.94 17.38 3.41
N ARG A 49 -2.89 17.45 2.63
CA ARG A 49 -2.56 18.64 1.83
C ARG A 49 -3.63 18.93 0.78
N ASN A 50 -4.09 17.90 0.07
CA ASN A 50 -5.11 18.05 -0.96
C ASN A 50 -6.45 18.48 -0.38
N CYS A 51 -6.87 17.92 0.75
CA CYS A 51 -8.09 18.35 1.44
C CYS A 51 -7.98 19.80 1.93
N ALA A 52 -6.83 20.19 2.48
CA ALA A 52 -6.62 21.56 2.94
C ALA A 52 -6.68 22.56 1.77
N VAL A 53 -6.05 22.25 0.64
CA VAL A 53 -6.12 23.08 -0.57
C VAL A 53 -7.55 23.14 -1.08
N ALA A 54 -8.24 22.00 -1.20
CA ALA A 54 -9.62 21.95 -1.66
C ALA A 54 -10.57 22.82 -0.82
N LEU A 55 -10.37 22.86 0.51
CA LEU A 55 -11.16 23.71 1.41
C LEU A 55 -11.02 25.20 1.13
N THR A 56 -9.96 25.65 0.50
CA THR A 56 -9.79 27.05 0.09
C THR A 56 -10.54 27.40 -1.18
N GLU A 57 -10.87 26.39 -1.99
CA GLU A 57 -11.50 26.57 -3.31
C GLU A 57 -13.02 26.28 -3.29
N ILE A 58 -13.48 25.45 -2.36
CA ILE A 58 -14.88 25.03 -2.28
C ILE A 58 -15.71 26.10 -1.60
N ALA A 59 -16.71 26.63 -2.29
CA ALA A 59 -17.67 27.61 -1.76
C ALA A 59 -18.91 26.97 -1.13
N ASP A 60 -19.32 25.79 -1.61
CA ASP A 60 -20.51 25.10 -1.13
C ASP A 60 -20.33 24.60 0.32
N PRO A 61 -21.25 24.93 1.26
CA PRO A 61 -21.11 24.57 2.67
C PRO A 61 -21.17 23.06 2.93
N GLU A 62 -21.99 22.31 2.20
CA GLU A 62 -22.11 20.85 2.38
C GLU A 62 -20.83 20.16 1.91
N ALA A 63 -20.35 20.50 0.73
CA ALA A 63 -19.08 19.98 0.21
C ALA A 63 -17.91 20.31 1.14
N ARG A 64 -17.85 21.53 1.68
CA ARG A 64 -16.83 21.92 2.67
C ARG A 64 -16.89 21.05 3.92
N THR A 65 -18.07 20.73 4.39
CA THR A 65 -18.26 19.89 5.57
C THR A 65 -17.71 18.48 5.32
N GLU A 66 -17.99 17.89 4.17
CA GLU A 66 -17.51 16.55 3.84
C GLU A 66 -15.99 16.52 3.65
N VAL A 67 -15.41 17.49 2.94
CA VAL A 67 -13.95 17.57 2.78
C VAL A 67 -13.26 17.79 4.14
N ARG A 68 -13.87 18.53 5.07
CA ARG A 68 -13.34 18.70 6.42
C ARG A 68 -13.34 17.39 7.21
N LYS A 69 -14.37 16.56 7.07
CA LYS A 69 -14.39 15.21 7.66
C LYS A 69 -13.26 14.34 7.09
N MET A 70 -13.08 14.36 5.77
CA MET A 70 -11.99 13.64 5.10
C MET A 70 -10.62 14.11 5.60
N LEU A 71 -10.43 15.40 5.77
CA LEU A 71 -9.19 15.97 6.32
C LEU A 71 -8.92 15.45 7.74
N ASN A 72 -9.92 15.45 8.61
CA ASN A 72 -9.76 14.95 9.98
C ASN A 72 -9.39 13.47 10.00
N VAL A 73 -10.07 12.65 9.20
CA VAL A 73 -9.74 11.21 9.06
C VAL A 73 -8.31 11.01 8.57
N ALA A 74 -7.87 11.80 7.60
CA ALA A 74 -6.50 11.71 7.08
C ALA A 74 -5.46 12.13 8.13
N ILE A 75 -5.76 13.11 8.97
CA ILE A 75 -4.89 13.54 10.09
C ILE A 75 -4.76 12.41 11.11
N ASP A 76 -5.88 11.81 11.52
CA ASP A 76 -5.89 10.71 12.48
C ASP A 76 -5.12 9.50 11.93
N LEU A 77 -5.37 9.12 10.69
CA LEU A 77 -4.66 8.04 10.01
C LEU A 77 -3.15 8.31 9.95
N HIS A 78 -2.73 9.52 9.60
CA HIS A 78 -1.33 9.91 9.59
C HIS A 78 -0.68 9.73 10.97
N ALA A 79 -1.38 10.12 12.04
CA ALA A 79 -0.89 9.96 13.41
C ALA A 79 -0.74 8.50 13.80
N GLU A 80 -1.71 7.65 13.47
CA GLU A 80 -1.66 6.21 13.75
C GLU A 80 -0.50 5.52 13.02
N ILE A 81 -0.34 5.80 11.73
CA ILE A 81 0.76 5.22 10.94
C ILE A 81 2.11 5.70 11.47
N SER A 82 2.26 6.99 11.75
CA SER A 82 3.49 7.56 12.32
C SER A 82 3.85 6.88 13.64
N ASN A 83 2.88 6.71 14.53
CA ASN A 83 3.10 6.03 15.81
C ASN A 83 3.50 4.57 15.64
N LEU A 84 2.85 3.85 14.72
CA LEU A 84 3.22 2.47 14.40
C LEU A 84 4.66 2.39 13.88
N MET A 85 5.00 3.26 12.93
CA MET A 85 6.34 3.27 12.33
C MET A 85 7.42 3.64 13.34
N MET A 86 7.16 4.58 14.25
CA MET A 86 8.07 4.91 15.34
C MET A 86 8.28 3.72 16.29
N LYS A 87 7.21 3.02 16.68
CA LYS A 87 7.29 1.81 17.53
C LYS A 87 8.08 0.68 16.88
N LYS A 88 8.00 0.56 15.57
CA LYS A 88 8.74 -0.44 14.79
C LYS A 88 10.18 -0.02 14.47
N GLY A 89 10.58 1.21 14.76
CA GLY A 89 11.89 1.74 14.39
C GLY A 89 12.02 2.08 12.91
N TRP A 90 10.91 2.18 12.18
CA TRP A 90 10.87 2.51 10.75
C TRP A 90 10.79 4.02 10.47
N PHE A 91 10.59 4.80 11.49
CA PHE A 91 10.49 6.26 11.42
C PHE A 91 11.23 6.90 12.59
N GLN A 92 12.17 7.78 12.28
CA GLN A 92 13.06 8.47 13.23
C GLN A 92 12.94 9.99 13.07
N PRO A 93 11.83 10.60 13.51
CA PRO A 93 11.53 12.00 13.21
C PRO A 93 12.48 12.99 13.87
N TYR A 94 13.20 12.57 14.91
CA TYR A 94 14.13 13.40 15.66
C TYR A 94 15.61 13.17 15.33
N GLN A 95 15.89 12.22 14.45
CA GLN A 95 17.24 11.85 14.03
C GLN A 95 17.35 11.85 12.51
N VAL A 96 17.68 12.99 11.94
CA VAL A 96 17.66 13.21 10.48
C VAL A 96 18.58 12.23 9.75
N SER A 97 19.76 11.95 10.29
CA SER A 97 20.72 11.01 9.67
C SER A 97 20.19 9.57 9.64
N GLU A 98 19.53 9.13 10.71
CA GLU A 98 18.94 7.79 10.77
C GLU A 98 17.71 7.71 9.87
N GLN A 99 16.89 8.75 9.85
CA GLN A 99 15.75 8.83 8.93
C GLN A 99 16.20 8.78 7.47
N PHE A 100 17.25 9.48 7.11
CA PHE A 100 17.79 9.44 5.75
C PHE A 100 18.23 8.02 5.34
N LYS A 101 18.86 7.28 6.25
CA LYS A 101 19.23 5.88 6.00
C LYS A 101 18.00 5.02 5.76
N LEU A 102 16.95 5.16 6.60
CA LEU A 102 15.70 4.43 6.45
C LEU A 102 15.00 4.76 5.13
N ASP A 103 14.93 6.02 4.76
CA ASP A 103 14.33 6.46 3.49
C ASP A 103 15.06 5.87 2.29
N LYS A 104 16.40 5.86 2.32
CA LYS A 104 17.22 5.26 1.28
C LYS A 104 16.99 3.75 1.18
N MET A 105 16.94 3.05 2.30
CA MET A 105 16.68 1.60 2.34
C MET A 105 15.27 1.29 1.81
N SER A 106 14.27 2.09 2.18
CA SER A 106 12.90 1.93 1.69
C SER A 106 12.81 2.17 0.18
N ALA A 107 13.51 3.18 -0.34
CA ALA A 107 13.55 3.43 -1.78
C ALA A 107 14.22 2.27 -2.55
N GLN A 108 15.31 1.72 -2.03
CA GLN A 108 15.98 0.56 -2.60
C GLN A 108 15.06 -0.68 -2.57
N ALA A 109 14.36 -0.92 -1.46
CA ALA A 109 13.39 -2.01 -1.35
C ALA A 109 12.24 -1.85 -2.35
N ALA A 110 11.70 -0.64 -2.52
CA ALA A 110 10.65 -0.36 -3.50
C ALA A 110 11.11 -0.67 -4.94
N LEU A 111 12.35 -0.32 -5.30
CA LEU A 111 12.93 -0.64 -6.60
C LEU A 111 13.10 -2.16 -6.78
N GLN A 112 13.52 -2.86 -5.75
CA GLN A 112 13.63 -4.32 -5.78
C GLN A 112 12.26 -4.95 -5.99
N ILE A 113 11.25 -4.54 -5.24
CA ILE A 113 9.87 -5.02 -5.38
C ILE A 113 9.33 -4.77 -6.80
N ALA A 114 9.57 -3.58 -7.35
CA ALA A 114 9.13 -3.22 -8.69
C ALA A 114 9.76 -4.10 -9.80
N ASN A 115 10.95 -4.65 -9.54
CA ASN A 115 11.66 -5.52 -10.46
C ASN A 115 11.40 -7.01 -10.23
N MET A 116 10.66 -7.36 -9.17
CA MET A 116 10.30 -8.74 -8.89
C MET A 116 9.14 -9.20 -9.76
N GLN A 117 9.22 -10.44 -10.21
CA GLN A 117 8.06 -11.13 -10.74
C GLN A 117 7.24 -11.67 -9.57
N LEU A 118 6.24 -10.90 -9.14
CA LEU A 118 5.26 -11.37 -8.17
C LEU A 118 4.40 -12.45 -8.85
N PHE A 119 4.22 -13.60 -8.21
CA PHE A 119 3.50 -14.77 -8.73
C PHE A 119 4.20 -15.47 -9.92
N PRO A 120 5.49 -15.84 -9.80
CA PRO A 120 6.19 -16.55 -10.86
C PRO A 120 5.52 -17.90 -11.13
N GLY A 121 5.04 -18.10 -12.36
CA GLY A 121 4.50 -19.37 -12.85
C GLY A 121 3.00 -19.59 -12.70
N ASP A 122 2.28 -18.84 -11.87
CA ASP A 122 0.82 -18.91 -11.79
C ASP A 122 0.17 -17.53 -12.00
N THR A 123 -0.20 -17.26 -13.24
CA THR A 123 -0.93 -16.05 -13.62
C THR A 123 -2.44 -16.22 -13.53
N SER A 124 -2.95 -17.39 -13.18
CA SER A 124 -4.38 -17.67 -13.11
C SER A 124 -5.10 -16.84 -12.04
N ARG A 125 -4.39 -16.44 -11.02
CA ARG A 125 -4.91 -15.59 -9.92
C ARG A 125 -4.95 -14.11 -10.27
N LEU A 126 -4.11 -13.64 -11.16
CA LEU A 126 -4.09 -12.24 -11.59
C LEU A 126 -5.40 -11.84 -12.27
N GLY A 127 -6.04 -12.76 -12.98
CA GLY A 127 -7.33 -12.54 -13.60
C GLY A 127 -8.48 -12.27 -12.63
N THR A 128 -8.34 -12.69 -11.38
CA THR A 128 -9.38 -12.49 -10.35
C THR A 128 -9.39 -11.05 -9.80
N PHE A 129 -8.27 -10.36 -9.88
CA PHE A 129 -8.11 -9.01 -9.32
C PHE A 129 -7.89 -7.92 -10.36
N ALA A 130 -7.27 -8.25 -11.49
CA ALA A 130 -6.75 -7.25 -12.41
C ALA A 130 -7.53 -7.14 -13.72
N THR A 131 -8.26 -8.15 -14.12
CA THR A 131 -9.00 -8.13 -15.39
C THR A 131 -10.43 -8.55 -15.20
N PRO A 132 -11.39 -7.65 -15.49
CA PRO A 132 -12.77 -8.09 -15.69
C PRO A 132 -12.76 -9.18 -16.77
N ASN A 133 -13.35 -10.33 -16.49
CA ASN A 133 -13.62 -11.31 -17.53
C ASN A 133 -14.56 -10.67 -18.56
N TYR A 134 -14.03 -10.34 -19.70
CA TYR A 134 -14.82 -10.03 -20.88
C TYR A 134 -15.23 -11.32 -21.56
#